data_8d974996605a89e91c01c06947656c71
#
_entry.id   8d974996605a89e91c01c06947656c71
#
_cell.length_a   1.000
_cell.length_b   1.000
_cell.length_c   1.000
_cell.angle_alpha   90.00
_cell.angle_beta   90.00
_cell.angle_gamma   90.00
#
_symmetry.space_group_name_H-M   'P 1'
#
loop_
_entity.id
_entity.type
_entity.pdbx_description
1 polymer ?
#
loop_
_entity_poly.entity_id
_entity_poly.type
_entity_poly.pdbx_seq_one_letter_code
_entity_poly.pdbx_strand_id
1 'polypeptide(L)'
;MAWMTPNRITSDMRATSGEVKTWQALAKGLDNNWYVWWEVGIGNKEVYPDFILIHPQYGLIVLEVKDVPFKNLKSIAKTTFTTGTYSFKNPIIQAREYVFSVINDKRLKEKVPYHYAVVFANMTASDLENPIDGVAISELIDEKLTLTKEHLNKNKIN
;
A
#
# COMPACT_ATOMS: atom_id res chain seq x y z
N MET A 1 -7.04 -19.15 -0.70
CA MET A 1 -7.62 -17.79 -0.50
C MET A 1 -7.17 -17.29 0.86
N ALA A 2 -6.70 -16.07 0.94
CA ALA A 2 -6.25 -15.45 2.18
C ALA A 2 -7.40 -15.26 3.18
N TRP A 3 -7.04 -15.17 4.46
CA TRP A 3 -7.98 -14.81 5.52
C TRP A 3 -8.14 -13.30 5.56
N MET A 4 -9.29 -12.81 5.10
CA MET A 4 -9.57 -11.38 4.95
C MET A 4 -10.39 -10.83 6.11
N THR A 5 -9.98 -9.71 6.68
CA THR A 5 -10.71 -9.00 7.72
C THR A 5 -10.86 -7.54 7.32
N PRO A 6 -12.07 -7.02 7.11
CA PRO A 6 -13.33 -7.75 7.10
C PRO A 6 -13.46 -8.72 5.90
N ASN A 7 -14.49 -9.54 5.89
CA ASN A 7 -14.71 -10.50 4.80
C ASN A 7 -14.91 -9.85 3.42
N ARG A 8 -15.32 -8.60 3.40
CA ARG A 8 -15.45 -7.77 2.20
C ARG A 8 -15.33 -6.29 2.57
N ILE A 9 -14.90 -5.49 1.62
CA ILE A 9 -14.93 -4.03 1.74
C ILE A 9 -15.74 -3.44 0.58
N THR A 10 -16.46 -2.36 0.85
CA THR A 10 -17.34 -1.69 -0.10
C THR A 10 -17.19 -0.17 0.02
N SER A 11 -17.67 0.57 -0.97
CA SER A 11 -17.57 2.03 -0.97
C SER A 11 -18.32 2.69 0.18
N ASP A 12 -19.39 2.09 0.69
CA ASP A 12 -20.12 2.58 1.86
C ASP A 12 -19.32 2.45 3.17
N MET A 13 -18.25 1.65 3.18
CA MET A 13 -17.28 1.55 4.27
C MET A 13 -16.14 2.60 4.14
N ARG A 14 -16.29 3.60 3.26
CA ARG A 14 -15.30 4.63 2.93
C ARG A 14 -14.02 4.10 2.27
N ALA A 15 -14.04 2.90 1.72
CA ALA A 15 -12.94 2.38 0.93
C ALA A 15 -12.88 3.11 -0.41
N THR A 16 -11.67 3.49 -0.84
CA THR A 16 -11.46 4.02 -2.20
C THR A 16 -11.59 2.89 -3.22
N SER A 17 -11.78 3.24 -4.49
CA SER A 17 -11.83 2.22 -5.54
C SER A 17 -10.50 1.46 -5.65
N GLY A 18 -9.39 2.13 -5.39
CA GLY A 18 -8.06 1.48 -5.34
C GLY A 18 -7.93 0.48 -4.21
N GLU A 19 -8.45 0.80 -3.03
CA GLU A 19 -8.49 -0.13 -1.90
C GLU A 19 -9.37 -1.34 -2.20
N VAL A 20 -10.54 -1.15 -2.80
CA VAL A 20 -11.42 -2.26 -3.20
C VAL A 20 -10.74 -3.18 -4.20
N LYS A 21 -10.09 -2.62 -5.22
CA LYS A 21 -9.33 -3.42 -6.22
C LYS A 21 -8.18 -4.17 -5.57
N THR A 22 -7.45 -3.53 -4.67
CA THR A 22 -6.36 -4.15 -3.93
C THR A 22 -6.87 -5.30 -3.07
N TRP A 23 -7.95 -5.08 -2.32
CA TRP A 23 -8.58 -6.11 -1.50
C TRP A 23 -8.95 -7.34 -2.34
N GLN A 24 -9.59 -7.12 -3.49
CA GLN A 24 -9.98 -8.20 -4.39
C GLN A 24 -8.77 -8.97 -4.94
N ALA A 25 -7.72 -8.26 -5.31
CA ALA A 25 -6.49 -8.87 -5.81
C ALA A 25 -5.79 -9.71 -4.73
N LEU A 26 -5.72 -9.20 -3.50
CA LEU A 26 -5.16 -9.94 -2.37
C LEU A 26 -5.99 -11.19 -2.05
N ALA A 27 -7.30 -11.05 -2.02
CA ALA A 27 -8.20 -12.18 -1.71
C ALA A 27 -8.07 -13.32 -2.72
N LYS A 28 -7.90 -12.98 -4.00
CA LYS A 28 -7.77 -13.98 -5.08
C LYS A 28 -6.35 -14.52 -5.25
N GLY A 29 -5.35 -13.66 -5.05
CA GLY A 29 -3.96 -13.97 -5.40
C GLY A 29 -3.18 -14.66 -4.29
N LEU A 30 -3.56 -14.46 -3.04
CA LEU A 30 -2.86 -15.01 -1.90
C LEU A 30 -3.48 -16.32 -1.42
N ASP A 31 -2.64 -17.23 -0.96
CA ASP A 31 -3.10 -18.51 -0.42
C ASP A 31 -3.61 -18.39 1.03
N ASN A 32 -3.96 -19.51 1.64
CA ASN A 32 -4.55 -19.57 2.97
C ASN A 32 -3.55 -19.41 4.14
N ASN A 33 -2.28 -19.17 3.84
CA ASN A 33 -1.28 -18.85 4.87
C ASN A 33 -1.22 -17.34 5.16
N TRP A 34 -1.91 -16.54 4.37
CA TRP A 34 -1.95 -15.10 4.52
C TRP A 34 -3.16 -14.64 5.34
N TYR A 35 -2.90 -13.70 6.24
CA TYR A 35 -3.90 -12.95 6.99
C TYR A 35 -3.83 -11.51 6.54
N VAL A 36 -4.95 -10.93 6.14
CA VAL A 36 -5.04 -9.57 5.58
C VAL A 36 -6.05 -8.75 6.36
N TRP A 37 -5.64 -7.60 6.85
CA TRP A 37 -6.52 -6.63 7.52
C TRP A 37 -6.54 -5.32 6.73
N TRP A 38 -7.72 -4.75 6.61
CA TRP A 38 -7.95 -3.43 6.04
C TRP A 38 -8.26 -2.43 7.15
N GLU A 39 -7.55 -1.28 7.14
CA GLU A 39 -7.73 -0.16 8.09
C GLU A 39 -7.73 -0.55 9.57
N VAL A 40 -6.84 -1.42 9.97
CA VAL A 40 -6.67 -1.77 11.39
C VAL A 40 -5.87 -0.69 12.11
N GLY A 41 -6.42 -0.17 13.21
CA GLY A 41 -5.71 0.79 14.06
C GLY A 41 -4.49 0.18 14.75
N ILE A 42 -3.39 0.93 14.79
CA ILE A 42 -2.14 0.51 15.43
C ILE A 42 -1.97 1.22 16.77
N GLY A 43 -1.99 0.42 17.85
CA GLY A 43 -1.72 0.91 19.21
C GLY A 43 -2.69 1.99 19.68
N ASN A 44 -2.20 2.90 20.52
CA ASN A 44 -2.96 4.04 21.04
C ASN A 44 -2.90 5.25 20.11
N LYS A 45 -2.21 5.17 18.98
CA LYS A 45 -2.14 6.23 17.98
C LYS A 45 -3.24 5.99 16.95
N GLU A 46 -3.87 7.05 16.48
CA GLU A 46 -4.81 7.00 15.37
C GLU A 46 -4.06 6.80 14.05
N VAL A 47 -3.41 5.64 13.92
CA VAL A 47 -2.64 5.25 12.73
C VAL A 47 -3.35 4.07 12.08
N TYR A 48 -3.78 4.27 10.86
CA TYR A 48 -4.56 3.29 10.10
C TYR A 48 -3.89 3.04 8.75
N PRO A 49 -2.94 2.09 8.66
CA PRO A 49 -2.43 1.67 7.36
C PRO A 49 -3.57 1.07 6.53
N ASP A 50 -3.52 1.24 5.23
CA ASP A 50 -4.59 0.73 4.36
C ASP A 50 -4.69 -0.78 4.46
N PHE A 51 -3.57 -1.50 4.38
CA PHE A 51 -3.55 -2.95 4.56
C PHE A 51 -2.37 -3.39 5.41
N ILE A 52 -2.64 -4.34 6.29
CA ILE A 52 -1.62 -5.10 7.01
C ILE A 52 -1.78 -6.57 6.60
N LEU A 53 -0.68 -7.19 6.18
CA LEU A 53 -0.62 -8.59 5.82
C LEU A 53 0.34 -9.32 6.76
N ILE A 54 -0.01 -10.53 7.16
CA ILE A 54 0.85 -11.38 7.97
C ILE A 54 0.93 -12.76 7.34
N HIS A 55 2.16 -13.26 7.27
CA HIS A 55 2.46 -14.63 6.81
C HIS A 55 3.44 -15.28 7.78
N PRO A 56 3.26 -16.57 8.14
CA PRO A 56 4.14 -17.23 9.11
C PRO A 56 5.62 -17.21 8.73
N GLN A 57 5.93 -17.26 7.45
CA GLN A 57 7.30 -17.31 6.95
C GLN A 57 7.85 -15.92 6.59
N TYR A 58 7.02 -15.04 6.01
CA TYR A 58 7.48 -13.75 5.49
C TYR A 58 7.28 -12.60 6.47
N GLY A 59 6.54 -12.82 7.55
CA GLY A 59 6.32 -11.81 8.59
C GLY A 59 5.23 -10.81 8.25
N LEU A 60 5.50 -9.56 8.55
CA LEU A 60 4.55 -8.46 8.46
C LEU A 60 4.79 -7.63 7.20
N ILE A 61 3.72 -7.32 6.49
CA ILE A 61 3.78 -6.41 5.32
C ILE A 61 2.73 -5.33 5.49
N VAL A 62 3.14 -4.07 5.32
CA VAL A 62 2.22 -2.93 5.24
C VAL A 62 2.11 -2.47 3.80
N LEU A 63 0.90 -2.31 3.31
CA LEU A 63 0.62 -1.72 2.00
C LEU A 63 -0.10 -0.39 2.19
N GLU A 64 0.39 0.63 1.52
CA GLU A 64 -0.26 1.93 1.37
C GLU A 64 -0.82 2.03 -0.05
N VAL A 65 -2.10 2.33 -0.18
CA VAL A 65 -2.78 2.38 -1.49
C VAL A 65 -3.00 3.83 -1.91
N LYS A 66 -2.60 4.16 -3.12
CA LYS A 66 -2.90 5.45 -3.76
C LYS A 66 -3.75 5.23 -5.01
N ASP A 67 -4.89 5.90 -5.02
CA ASP A 67 -5.88 5.80 -6.09
C ASP A 67 -5.76 6.93 -7.11
N VAL A 68 -4.84 7.87 -6.91
CA VAL A 68 -4.64 9.03 -7.77
C VAL A 68 -4.21 8.60 -9.18
N PRO A 69 -4.88 9.06 -10.25
CA PRO A 69 -4.42 8.83 -11.61
C PRO A 69 -3.12 9.59 -11.88
N PHE A 70 -2.24 9.03 -12.68
CA PHE A 70 -0.97 9.66 -13.06
C PHE A 70 -1.15 11.08 -13.61
N LYS A 71 -2.15 11.29 -14.48
CA LYS A 71 -2.45 12.60 -15.08
C LYS A 71 -2.76 13.71 -14.08
N ASN A 72 -3.17 13.36 -12.86
CA ASN A 72 -3.50 14.34 -11.82
C ASN A 72 -2.27 14.82 -11.04
N LEU A 73 -1.15 14.11 -11.12
CA LEU A 73 0.08 14.53 -10.46
C LEU A 73 0.71 15.71 -11.19
N LYS A 74 1.03 16.77 -10.46
CA LYS A 74 1.65 18.00 -10.97
C LYS A 74 3.11 18.12 -10.59
N SER A 75 3.47 17.69 -9.39
CA SER A 75 4.86 17.64 -8.95
C SER A 75 5.04 16.52 -7.95
N ILE A 76 6.24 15.95 -7.94
CA ILE A 76 6.62 14.93 -6.98
C ILE A 76 7.99 15.26 -6.42
N ALA A 77 8.15 15.04 -5.13
CA ALA A 77 9.39 15.25 -4.42
C ALA A 77 9.60 14.13 -3.41
N LYS A 78 10.78 14.08 -2.83
CA LYS A 78 11.16 13.04 -1.87
C LYS A 78 10.16 12.88 -0.72
N THR A 79 9.56 13.99 -0.26
CA THR A 79 8.67 13.99 0.89
C THR A 79 7.19 14.15 0.54
N THR A 80 6.86 14.77 -0.60
CA THR A 80 5.50 15.20 -0.89
C THR A 80 5.18 15.09 -2.37
N PHE A 81 4.01 14.55 -2.68
CA PHE A 81 3.42 14.53 -4.02
C PHE A 81 2.26 15.51 -4.07
N THR A 82 2.15 16.25 -5.19
CA THR A 82 1.17 17.32 -5.34
C THR A 82 0.31 17.10 -6.59
N THR A 83 -1.00 17.24 -6.42
CA THR A 83 -1.98 17.28 -7.51
C THR A 83 -2.40 18.72 -7.76
N GLY A 84 -3.34 18.94 -8.68
CA GLY A 84 -3.89 20.28 -8.91
C GLY A 84 -4.73 20.83 -7.75
N THR A 85 -5.17 20.01 -6.81
CA THR A 85 -6.11 20.39 -5.74
C THR A 85 -5.63 20.08 -4.33
N TYR A 86 -4.71 19.12 -4.15
CA TYR A 86 -4.21 18.74 -2.83
C TYR A 86 -2.79 18.17 -2.95
N SER A 87 -2.14 18.02 -1.81
CA SER A 87 -0.86 17.32 -1.70
C SER A 87 -0.94 16.22 -0.65
N PHE A 88 -0.07 15.23 -0.77
CA PHE A 88 0.01 14.13 0.19
C PHE A 88 1.47 13.71 0.39
N LYS A 89 1.73 13.11 1.55
CA LYS A 89 3.06 12.59 1.87
C LYS A 89 3.45 11.53 0.85
N ASN A 90 4.74 11.48 0.49
CA ASN A 90 5.26 10.39 -0.33
C ASN A 90 4.82 9.05 0.28
N PRO A 91 4.06 8.23 -0.45
CA PRO A 91 3.42 7.05 0.13
C PRO A 91 4.40 5.99 0.63
N ILE A 92 5.63 5.92 0.10
CA ILE A 92 6.62 4.96 0.61
C ILE A 92 7.11 5.37 2.01
N ILE A 93 7.22 6.66 2.28
CA ILE A 93 7.56 7.17 3.61
C ILE A 93 6.43 6.83 4.58
N GLN A 94 5.20 7.02 4.16
CA GLN A 94 4.01 6.70 4.96
C GLN A 94 3.94 5.21 5.30
N ALA A 95 4.13 4.34 4.31
CA ALA A 95 4.14 2.89 4.51
C ALA A 95 5.25 2.45 5.49
N ARG A 96 6.43 3.04 5.35
CA ARG A 96 7.58 2.78 6.23
C ARG A 96 7.29 3.21 7.67
N GLU A 97 6.73 4.39 7.86
CA GLU A 97 6.35 4.88 9.19
C GLU A 97 5.33 3.95 9.86
N TYR A 98 4.35 3.46 9.08
CA TYR A 98 3.34 2.54 9.58
C TYR A 98 3.94 1.20 10.02
N VAL A 99 4.81 0.60 9.21
CA VAL A 99 5.43 -0.66 9.57
C VAL A 99 6.29 -0.52 10.83
N PHE A 100 7.03 0.56 10.99
CA PHE A 100 7.81 0.82 12.18
C PHE A 100 6.93 1.04 13.42
N SER A 101 5.77 1.65 13.26
CA SER A 101 4.80 1.79 14.36
C SER A 101 4.31 0.42 14.86
N VAL A 102 4.15 -0.54 13.96
CA VAL A 102 3.75 -1.90 14.32
C VAL A 102 4.89 -2.66 15.00
N ILE A 103 6.07 -2.72 14.38
CA ILE A 103 7.19 -3.54 14.89
C ILE A 103 7.80 -2.98 16.17
N ASN A 104 7.64 -1.69 16.44
CA ASN A 104 8.11 -1.06 17.67
C ASN A 104 7.07 -1.09 18.80
N ASP A 105 5.93 -1.73 18.58
CA ASP A 105 4.92 -1.91 19.63
C ASP A 105 5.49 -2.79 20.74
N LYS A 106 5.38 -2.32 21.99
CA LYS A 106 5.93 -3.00 23.18
C LYS A 106 5.33 -4.38 23.43
N ARG A 107 4.18 -4.69 22.82
CA ARG A 107 3.54 -5.99 22.94
C ARG A 107 4.21 -7.07 22.09
N LEU A 108 5.00 -6.67 21.08
CA LEU A 108 5.79 -7.58 20.27
C LEU A 108 7.09 -7.91 21.03
N LYS A 109 7.19 -9.13 21.53
CA LYS A 109 8.33 -9.59 22.32
C LYS A 109 9.51 -10.09 21.49
N GLU A 110 9.27 -10.39 20.22
CA GLU A 110 10.27 -10.94 19.31
C GLU A 110 10.39 -10.07 18.06
N LYS A 111 11.57 -10.14 17.44
CA LYS A 111 11.80 -9.49 16.14
C LYS A 111 11.03 -10.25 15.06
N VAL A 112 10.20 -9.52 14.31
CA VAL A 112 9.42 -10.06 13.21
C VAL A 112 9.99 -9.52 11.90
N PRO A 113 10.22 -10.37 10.88
CA PRO A 113 10.53 -9.85 9.54
C PRO A 113 9.44 -8.90 9.08
N TYR A 114 9.81 -7.82 8.41
CA TYR A 114 8.84 -6.84 7.94
C TYR A 114 9.18 -6.32 6.56
N HIS A 115 8.14 -5.93 5.84
CA HIS A 115 8.22 -5.31 4.53
C HIS A 115 7.15 -4.23 4.42
N TYR A 116 7.32 -3.34 3.46
CA TYR A 116 6.33 -2.32 3.16
C TYR A 116 6.38 -2.00 1.67
N ALA A 117 5.24 -1.61 1.12
CA ALA A 117 5.12 -1.29 -0.29
C ALA A 117 3.98 -0.29 -0.54
N VAL A 118 4.00 0.30 -1.72
CA VAL A 118 2.95 1.19 -2.21
C VAL A 118 2.22 0.53 -3.35
N VAL A 119 0.89 0.60 -3.32
CA VAL A 119 0.03 0.17 -4.42
C VAL A 119 -0.48 1.42 -5.15
N PHE A 120 -0.02 1.62 -6.37
CA PHE A 120 -0.54 2.64 -7.29
C PHE A 120 -1.64 2.00 -8.13
N ALA A 121 -2.86 1.97 -7.59
CA ALA A 121 -3.96 1.18 -8.14
C ALA A 121 -4.44 1.66 -9.54
N ASN A 122 -4.21 2.92 -9.88
CA ASN A 122 -4.60 3.53 -11.14
C ASN A 122 -3.43 3.95 -12.03
N MET A 123 -2.24 3.44 -11.74
CA MET A 123 -1.05 3.71 -12.54
C MET A 123 -0.48 2.43 -13.13
N THR A 124 0.10 2.54 -14.34
CA THR A 124 0.83 1.46 -14.98
C THR A 124 2.30 1.49 -14.59
N ALA A 125 3.03 0.41 -14.85
CA ALA A 125 4.48 0.38 -14.67
C ALA A 125 5.16 1.48 -15.52
N SER A 126 4.65 1.74 -16.71
CA SER A 126 5.13 2.81 -17.59
C SER A 126 4.93 4.20 -16.98
N ASP A 127 3.82 4.44 -16.30
CA ASP A 127 3.56 5.70 -15.60
C ASP A 127 4.61 6.00 -14.53
N LEU A 128 5.09 5.00 -13.83
CA LEU A 128 6.11 5.18 -12.78
C LEU A 128 7.46 5.66 -13.33
N GLU A 129 7.73 5.40 -14.60
CA GLU A 129 8.95 5.81 -15.27
C GLU A 129 8.82 7.13 -16.03
N ASN A 130 7.61 7.61 -16.25
CA ASN A 130 7.38 8.87 -16.95
C ASN A 130 7.68 10.07 -16.04
N PRO A 131 8.52 11.04 -16.48
CA PRO A 131 8.84 12.21 -15.66
C PRO A 131 7.62 13.12 -15.45
N ILE A 132 7.50 13.61 -14.23
CA ILE A 132 6.61 14.70 -13.86
C ILE A 132 7.50 15.86 -13.46
N ASP A 133 7.49 16.93 -14.26
CA ASP A 133 8.35 18.09 -14.04
C ASP A 133 9.84 17.70 -13.83
N GLY A 134 10.29 16.76 -14.66
CA GLY A 134 11.68 16.28 -14.66
C GLY A 134 12.02 15.16 -13.70
N VAL A 135 11.05 14.67 -12.90
CA VAL A 135 11.27 13.61 -11.91
C VAL A 135 10.27 12.48 -12.12
N ALA A 136 10.73 11.24 -12.20
CA ALA A 136 9.88 10.07 -12.25
C ALA A 136 9.63 9.49 -10.86
N ILE A 137 8.48 8.85 -10.67
CA ILE A 137 8.17 8.17 -9.40
C ILE A 137 9.23 7.10 -9.11
N SER A 138 9.69 6.38 -10.13
CA SER A 138 10.74 5.36 -10.00
C SER A 138 12.08 5.87 -9.47
N GLU A 139 12.32 7.18 -9.54
CA GLU A 139 13.50 7.82 -8.94
C GLU A 139 13.34 8.07 -7.44
N LEU A 140 12.09 8.11 -6.94
CA LEU A 140 11.77 8.40 -5.54
C LEU A 140 11.36 7.17 -4.76
N ILE A 141 10.87 6.13 -5.43
CA ILE A 141 10.42 4.88 -4.82
C ILE A 141 11.00 3.72 -5.60
N ASP A 142 11.67 2.80 -4.90
CA ASP A 142 12.23 1.60 -5.53
C ASP A 142 11.09 0.78 -6.18
N GLU A 143 11.29 0.38 -7.41
CA GLU A 143 10.38 -0.47 -8.17
C GLU A 143 9.96 -1.72 -7.41
N LYS A 144 10.87 -2.32 -6.63
CA LYS A 144 10.59 -3.52 -5.82
C LYS A 144 9.60 -3.28 -4.70
N LEU A 145 9.36 -2.02 -4.35
CA LEU A 145 8.43 -1.60 -3.29
C LEU A 145 7.13 -1.05 -3.87
N THR A 146 6.85 -1.29 -5.15
CA THR A 146 5.65 -0.79 -5.82
C THR A 146 4.84 -1.93 -6.44
N LEU A 147 3.53 -1.79 -6.36
CA LEU A 147 2.57 -2.59 -7.11
C LEU A 147 1.75 -1.63 -7.97
N THR A 148 1.46 -2.05 -9.20
CA THR A 148 0.75 -1.23 -10.16
C THR A 148 -0.56 -1.88 -10.60
N LYS A 149 -1.30 -1.19 -11.43
CA LYS A 149 -2.55 -1.66 -12.03
C LYS A 149 -2.40 -3.05 -12.67
N GLU A 150 -1.28 -3.32 -13.34
CA GLU A 150 -1.02 -4.61 -13.97
C GLU A 150 -0.95 -5.74 -12.95
N HIS A 151 -0.33 -5.50 -11.79
CA HIS A 151 -0.27 -6.50 -10.70
C HIS A 151 -1.66 -6.84 -10.17
N LEU A 152 -2.52 -5.84 -10.00
CA LEU A 152 -3.88 -6.04 -9.49
C LEU A 152 -4.75 -6.81 -10.50
N ASN A 153 -4.58 -6.56 -11.78
CA ASN A 153 -5.38 -7.18 -12.83
C ASN A 153 -4.97 -8.62 -13.15
N LYS A 154 -3.70 -8.98 -12.93
CA LYS A 154 -3.16 -10.30 -13.27
C LYS A 154 -3.31 -11.34 -12.16
N ASN A 155 -3.90 -10.98 -11.03
CA ASN A 155 -3.98 -11.83 -9.83
C ASN A 155 -2.59 -12.36 -9.39
N LYS A 156 -1.52 -11.66 -9.73
CA LYS A 156 -0.14 -12.02 -9.43
C LYS A 156 0.43 -11.11 -8.36
N ILE A 157 -0.20 -11.11 -7.20
CA ILE A 157 0.42 -10.55 -6.01
C ILE A 157 1.11 -11.72 -5.31
N ASN A 158 2.37 -11.90 -5.60
CA ASN A 158 3.25 -12.84 -4.91
C ASN A 158 4.31 -12.07 -4.15
#